data_4806fbc23d68baad063b951351864769
#
_entry.id   4806fbc23d68baad063b951351864769
#
_cell.length_a   1.000
_cell.length_b   1.000
_cell.length_c   1.000
_cell.angle_alpha   90.00
_cell.angle_beta   90.00
_cell.angle_gamma   90.00
#
_symmetry.space_group_name_H-M   'P 1'
#
loop_
_entity.id
_entity.type
_entity.pdbx_description
1 polymer ?
#
loop_
_entity_poly.entity_id
_entity_poly.type
_entity_poly.pdbx_seq_one_letter_code
_entity_poly.pdbx_strand_id
1 'polypeptide(L)'
;MASDRDIVGSQTQAAGEVNAGSQTQAAGAPGRDAACGQAPVGAQVAREPAAGSQTQAAGAPGRDAAHGSAAPASLEASADCTLPVAERFVSVNGEGRAAGKLAAFIRFTGCNLECSYCDTMWANAPAAADHAERVSVADLVAWARETRGECITLTGGEPALQPELPRLVRALLAEPGPLGRGLRVEIETNGAADLCELASLREECASLPGSLTFTVDWKLPASGMEDRMLRENFALLDARDTVKFVCGGEGDLVRMLEVSRELGLPNRVPVYLSPVFGRLDPARIVDFMQDNNLTWATAQLQLHKIIWPGVEKGV
;
A
#
# COMPACT_ATOMS: atom_id res chain seq x y z
N MET A 1 -52.56 -35.78 13.62
CA MET A 1 -52.20 -37.12 13.11
C MET A 1 -50.74 -37.12 12.86
N ALA A 2 -50.09 -37.72 13.68
CA ALA A 2 -48.79 -38.22 13.98
C ALA A 2 -48.24 -39.16 12.89
N SER A 3 -46.95 -39.13 12.69
CA SER A 3 -46.01 -40.24 12.66
C SER A 3 -44.64 -39.68 12.18
N ASP A 4 -43.66 -39.60 12.95
CA ASP A 4 -42.77 -40.57 13.62
C ASP A 4 -41.90 -41.41 12.67
N ARG A 5 -40.59 -41.36 13.05
CA ARG A 5 -39.53 -42.39 12.90
C ARG A 5 -38.60 -42.21 11.68
N ASP A 6 -37.27 -42.38 11.74
CA ASP A 6 -36.45 -43.17 12.71
C ASP A 6 -34.99 -42.69 12.70
N ILE A 7 -34.41 -42.77 13.87
CA ILE A 7 -32.96 -42.66 14.15
C ILE A 7 -32.35 -44.06 13.92
N VAL A 8 -31.25 -44.14 13.20
CA VAL A 8 -30.33 -45.30 13.33
C VAL A 8 -28.89 -44.80 13.42
N GLY A 9 -28.28 -45.01 14.57
CA GLY A 9 -26.87 -44.90 14.80
C GLY A 9 -26.17 -46.22 14.61
N SER A 10 -24.86 -46.16 14.35
CA SER A 10 -23.85 -47.19 14.75
C SER A 10 -22.47 -46.58 14.44
N GLN A 11 -21.68 -46.28 15.44
CA GLN A 11 -20.62 -47.08 16.08
C GLN A 11 -19.31 -47.16 15.27
N THR A 12 -18.36 -46.34 15.77
CA THR A 12 -16.98 -46.63 16.21
C THR A 12 -16.15 -47.68 15.46
N GLN A 13 -14.96 -47.23 15.05
CA GLN A 13 -13.72 -47.94 15.46
C GLN A 13 -12.50 -47.01 15.41
N ALA A 14 -11.75 -47.05 16.52
CA ALA A 14 -10.45 -46.39 16.71
C ALA A 14 -9.33 -47.31 16.17
N ALA A 15 -8.24 -46.75 15.78
CA ALA A 15 -6.88 -47.11 16.16
C ALA A 15 -5.83 -46.56 15.16
N GLY A 16 -4.76 -46.05 15.73
CA GLY A 16 -3.47 -45.99 15.05
C GLY A 16 -2.64 -44.76 15.39
N GLU A 17 -2.05 -44.72 16.58
CA GLU A 17 -0.90 -43.87 16.91
C GLU A 17 0.27 -44.21 15.99
N VAL A 18 0.87 -43.21 15.35
CA VAL A 18 2.27 -43.28 14.94
C VAL A 18 2.95 -41.97 15.31
N ASN A 19 3.77 -42.08 16.32
CA ASN A 19 4.71 -41.11 16.83
C ASN A 19 5.91 -41.00 15.85
N ALA A 20 6.20 -39.81 15.33
CA ALA A 20 7.51 -39.55 14.76
C ALA A 20 7.86 -38.07 15.03
N GLY A 21 8.68 -37.89 16.05
CA GLY A 21 9.34 -36.62 16.35
C GLY A 21 10.26 -36.23 15.22
N SER A 22 10.14 -34.99 14.81
CA SER A 22 11.14 -34.31 13.98
C SER A 22 11.34 -32.90 14.53
N GLN A 23 12.53 -32.70 15.07
CA GLN A 23 13.05 -31.41 15.49
C GLN A 23 13.23 -30.55 14.26
N THR A 24 12.48 -29.48 14.16
CA THR A 24 12.76 -28.38 13.19
C THR A 24 13.53 -27.28 13.89
N GLN A 25 14.78 -27.15 13.48
CA GLN A 25 15.62 -26.01 13.81
C GLN A 25 14.98 -24.73 13.26
N ALA A 26 14.88 -23.71 14.11
CA ALA A 26 14.50 -22.37 13.73
C ALA A 26 15.52 -21.79 12.76
N ALA A 27 15.11 -21.59 11.51
CA ALA A 27 15.85 -20.78 10.56
C ALA A 27 15.66 -19.30 10.92
N GLY A 28 16.77 -18.61 11.15
CA GLY A 28 16.82 -17.19 11.45
C GLY A 28 16.21 -16.37 10.31
N ALA A 29 15.48 -15.32 10.66
CA ALA A 29 14.94 -14.35 9.73
C ALA A 29 16.07 -13.69 8.93
N PRO A 30 15.94 -13.49 7.61
CA PRO A 30 16.91 -12.73 6.83
C PRO A 30 16.84 -11.24 7.22
N GLY A 31 18.03 -10.65 7.42
CA GLY A 31 18.22 -9.26 7.77
C GLY A 31 17.65 -8.31 6.69
N ARG A 32 17.25 -7.13 7.12
CA ARG A 32 16.54 -6.09 6.34
C ARG A 32 17.37 -5.37 5.27
N ASP A 33 18.59 -5.82 4.92
CA ASP A 33 19.57 -5.01 4.19
C ASP A 33 19.70 -5.29 2.67
N ALA A 34 18.70 -5.89 2.05
CA ALA A 34 18.83 -6.35 0.66
C ALA A 34 17.69 -5.92 -0.29
N ALA A 35 17.21 -4.69 -0.23
CA ALA A 35 16.10 -4.33 -1.13
C ALA A 35 16.31 -3.09 -2.04
N CYS A 36 17.31 -2.25 -1.84
CA CYS A 36 17.62 -1.17 -2.78
C CYS A 36 19.11 -1.20 -3.14
N GLY A 37 19.43 -1.72 -4.34
CA GLY A 37 20.78 -1.74 -4.86
C GLY A 37 21.29 -0.33 -5.16
N GLN A 38 22.13 0.24 -4.29
CA GLN A 38 22.96 1.39 -4.62
C GLN A 38 24.27 0.89 -5.26
N ALA A 39 24.59 1.41 -6.45
CA ALA A 39 25.88 1.20 -7.08
C ALA A 39 27.00 1.83 -6.24
N PRO A 40 28.18 1.20 -6.13
CA PRO A 40 29.25 1.73 -5.29
C PRO A 40 29.93 2.94 -5.95
N VAL A 41 29.92 4.07 -5.25
CA VAL A 41 30.79 5.21 -5.58
C VAL A 41 32.16 4.96 -4.94
N GLY A 42 33.18 5.05 -5.78
CA GLY A 42 34.55 4.65 -5.54
C GLY A 42 35.22 5.25 -4.31
N ALA A 43 35.99 4.41 -3.67
CA ALA A 43 36.92 4.71 -2.59
C ALA A 43 38.06 5.62 -3.04
N GLN A 44 38.31 6.69 -2.30
CA GLN A 44 39.63 7.32 -2.25
C GLN A 44 40.14 7.44 -0.83
N VAL A 45 41.41 7.06 -0.72
CA VAL A 45 42.23 6.69 0.40
C VAL A 45 42.61 7.88 1.31
N ALA A 46 42.69 7.55 2.58
CA ALA A 46 43.18 8.35 3.71
C ALA A 46 44.58 8.95 3.59
N ARG A 47 44.77 10.10 4.21
CA ARG A 47 46.05 10.48 4.86
C ARG A 47 45.80 11.41 6.03
N GLU A 48 46.03 10.94 7.24
CA GLU A 48 46.55 11.71 8.38
C GLU A 48 48.07 11.94 8.19
N PRO A 49 48.80 12.82 8.94
CA PRO A 49 48.58 13.25 10.31
C PRO A 49 49.09 14.66 10.72
N ALA A 50 49.00 14.90 12.03
CA ALA A 50 49.92 15.64 12.92
C ALA A 50 49.49 17.02 13.42
N ALA A 51 49.24 17.02 14.66
CA ALA A 51 49.55 17.77 15.90
C ALA A 51 50.23 19.16 15.82
N GLY A 52 49.75 20.04 16.73
CA GLY A 52 50.49 21.25 17.21
C GLY A 52 49.50 22.26 17.82
N SER A 53 49.20 22.22 19.05
CA SER A 53 49.62 22.89 20.27
C SER A 53 49.45 24.42 20.38
N GLN A 54 48.63 24.82 21.42
CA GLN A 54 48.74 26.01 22.31
C GLN A 54 48.39 27.41 21.74
N THR A 55 47.71 28.33 22.37
CA THR A 55 47.37 28.75 23.75
C THR A 55 46.67 30.11 23.71
N GLN A 56 45.80 30.35 24.74
CA GLN A 56 45.45 31.62 25.43
C GLN A 56 44.64 32.71 24.71
N ALA A 57 43.47 32.96 25.13
CA ALA A 57 42.88 33.71 26.25
C ALA A 57 42.44 35.13 25.89
N ALA A 58 41.21 35.43 26.38
CA ALA A 58 40.68 36.68 26.88
C ALA A 58 39.92 37.62 25.95
N GLY A 59 38.66 37.87 26.34
CA GLY A 59 37.95 39.10 26.04
C GLY A 59 36.51 38.96 25.59
N ALA A 60 35.54 38.88 26.51
CA ALA A 60 34.16 39.27 26.25
C ALA A 60 34.07 40.82 26.23
N PRO A 61 33.07 41.42 25.55
CA PRO A 61 31.69 41.40 26.02
C PRO A 61 30.63 41.37 24.91
N GLY A 62 29.49 40.95 25.34
CA GLY A 62 28.18 40.86 24.80
C GLY A 62 27.70 41.69 23.61
N ARG A 63 26.84 41.05 22.83
CA ARG A 63 25.65 41.67 22.23
C ARG A 63 24.69 40.59 21.75
N ASP A 64 23.45 40.85 22.05
CA ASP A 64 22.24 40.14 21.72
C ASP A 64 22.23 39.52 20.31
N ALA A 65 22.07 38.21 20.23
CA ALA A 65 21.75 37.51 18.99
C ALA A 65 20.31 36.99 19.12
N ALA A 66 19.43 37.69 18.42
CA ALA A 66 18.07 37.25 18.12
C ALA A 66 18.08 35.82 17.56
N HIS A 67 17.33 34.93 18.20
CA HIS A 67 16.98 33.64 17.66
C HIS A 67 16.13 33.84 16.38
N GLY A 68 16.77 33.89 15.24
CA GLY A 68 16.14 33.71 13.95
C GLY A 68 15.73 32.25 13.81
N SER A 69 14.45 31.98 14.04
CA SER A 69 13.78 30.75 13.60
C SER A 69 13.97 30.67 12.09
N ALA A 70 14.83 29.78 11.63
CA ALA A 70 14.89 29.42 10.21
C ALA A 70 13.57 28.70 9.88
N ALA A 71 12.69 29.37 9.19
CA ALA A 71 11.54 28.76 8.55
C ALA A 71 12.05 27.64 7.62
N PRO A 72 11.38 26.47 7.57
CA PRO A 72 11.77 25.42 6.64
C PRO A 72 11.73 26.01 5.22
N ALA A 73 12.78 25.72 4.43
CA ALA A 73 12.91 26.15 3.06
C ALA A 73 11.58 25.93 2.33
N SER A 74 10.96 27.01 1.88
CA SER A 74 9.78 26.99 1.04
C SER A 74 10.08 26.09 -0.15
N LEU A 75 9.38 24.95 -0.25
CA LEU A 75 9.29 24.19 -1.49
C LEU A 75 8.72 25.12 -2.53
N GLU A 76 9.59 25.73 -3.34
CA GLU A 76 9.16 26.53 -4.49
C GLU A 76 8.32 25.59 -5.37
N ALA A 77 7.01 25.81 -5.33
CA ALA A 77 6.05 25.19 -6.23
C ALA A 77 6.34 25.72 -7.63
N SER A 78 7.24 25.05 -8.36
CA SER A 78 7.36 25.35 -9.78
C SER A 78 6.03 24.96 -10.43
N ALA A 79 5.42 25.87 -11.15
CA ALA A 79 4.14 25.69 -11.85
C ALA A 79 4.14 24.52 -12.86
N ASP A 80 5.32 23.93 -13.10
CA ASP A 80 5.54 22.87 -14.09
C ASP A 80 5.31 21.45 -13.56
N CYS A 81 5.16 21.25 -12.23
CA CYS A 81 4.98 19.92 -11.65
C CYS A 81 3.50 19.53 -11.60
N THR A 82 3.03 18.87 -12.64
CA THR A 82 1.61 18.48 -12.79
C THR A 82 1.47 16.97 -12.92
N LEU A 83 0.35 16.43 -12.39
CA LEU A 83 -0.04 15.02 -12.54
C LEU A 83 -1.29 14.89 -13.40
N PRO A 84 -1.41 13.81 -14.21
CA PRO A 84 -2.58 13.56 -15.03
C PRO A 84 -3.70 12.96 -14.17
N VAL A 85 -4.72 13.74 -13.85
CA VAL A 85 -5.82 13.36 -12.96
C VAL A 85 -7.05 12.99 -13.78
N ALA A 86 -7.59 11.78 -13.57
CA ALA A 86 -8.84 11.33 -14.18
C ALA A 86 -10.05 11.86 -13.43
N GLU A 87 -9.99 11.84 -12.09
CA GLU A 87 -11.04 12.36 -11.21
C GLU A 87 -10.52 12.64 -9.79
N ARG A 88 -11.23 13.51 -9.08
CA ARG A 88 -11.07 13.79 -7.65
C ARG A 88 -12.44 13.78 -7.00
N PHE A 89 -12.62 13.02 -5.92
CA PHE A 89 -13.90 12.89 -5.26
C PHE A 89 -13.74 12.50 -3.79
N VAL A 90 -14.81 12.64 -3.01
CA VAL A 90 -14.89 12.17 -1.63
C VAL A 90 -15.88 11.03 -1.56
N SER A 91 -15.43 9.88 -1.05
CA SER A 91 -16.27 8.69 -0.90
C SER A 91 -15.78 7.84 0.27
N VAL A 92 -16.35 6.66 0.46
CA VAL A 92 -15.83 5.67 1.41
C VAL A 92 -14.74 4.82 0.75
N ASN A 93 -13.68 4.49 1.48
CA ASN A 93 -12.79 3.43 1.04
C ASN A 93 -13.59 2.13 0.90
N GLY A 94 -13.55 1.57 -0.30
CA GLY A 94 -14.29 0.34 -0.62
C GLY A 94 -13.61 -0.92 -0.11
N GLU A 95 -12.29 -0.87 0.12
CA GLU A 95 -11.42 -2.01 0.42
C GLU A 95 -10.27 -1.60 1.36
N GLY A 96 -9.42 -2.57 1.73
CA GLY A 96 -8.26 -2.36 2.59
C GLY A 96 -8.63 -2.08 4.04
N ARG A 97 -7.66 -1.59 4.80
CA ARG A 97 -7.82 -1.32 6.26
C ARG A 97 -8.75 -0.15 6.56
N ALA A 98 -8.96 0.71 5.59
CA ALA A 98 -9.81 1.89 5.72
C ALA A 98 -11.22 1.67 5.18
N ALA A 99 -11.60 0.44 4.83
CA ALA A 99 -12.93 0.12 4.31
C ALA A 99 -14.04 0.72 5.19
N GLY A 100 -15.00 1.40 4.55
CA GLY A 100 -16.10 2.08 5.22
C GLY A 100 -15.77 3.46 5.81
N LYS A 101 -14.52 3.92 5.77
CA LYS A 101 -14.14 5.27 6.21
C LYS A 101 -14.15 6.24 5.04
N LEU A 102 -14.58 7.48 5.29
CA LEU A 102 -14.48 8.56 4.30
C LEU A 102 -13.03 8.85 3.97
N ALA A 103 -12.75 9.01 2.68
CA ALA A 103 -11.48 9.44 2.14
C ALA A 103 -11.68 10.38 0.95
N ALA A 104 -10.70 11.23 0.72
CA ALA A 104 -10.60 11.98 -0.51
C ALA A 104 -9.71 11.19 -1.49
N PHE A 105 -10.26 10.90 -2.66
CA PHE A 105 -9.60 10.13 -3.70
C PHE A 105 -9.00 11.02 -4.78
N ILE A 106 -7.77 10.74 -5.17
CA ILE A 106 -7.14 11.30 -6.37
C ILE A 106 -6.84 10.10 -7.26
N ARG A 107 -7.54 10.02 -8.39
CA ARG A 107 -7.37 8.97 -9.40
C ARG A 107 -6.56 9.48 -10.57
N PHE A 108 -5.40 8.87 -10.79
CA PHE A 108 -4.53 9.19 -11.93
C PHE A 108 -4.90 8.36 -13.16
N THR A 109 -4.45 8.80 -14.34
CA THR A 109 -4.59 8.05 -15.59
C THR A 109 -3.34 7.20 -15.86
N GLY A 110 -3.53 6.16 -16.68
CA GLY A 110 -2.46 5.30 -17.16
C GLY A 110 -2.15 4.15 -16.21
N CYS A 111 -1.92 2.98 -16.77
CA CYS A 111 -1.56 1.76 -16.06
C CYS A 111 -0.58 0.93 -16.90
N ASN A 112 0.33 0.22 -16.25
CA ASN A 112 1.25 -0.72 -16.88
C ASN A 112 0.67 -2.14 -17.00
N LEU A 113 -0.59 -2.35 -16.58
CA LEU A 113 -1.31 -3.62 -16.63
C LEU A 113 -2.64 -3.50 -17.39
N GLU A 114 -3.10 -4.63 -17.94
CA GLU A 114 -4.37 -4.80 -18.65
C GLU A 114 -5.17 -5.97 -18.05
N CYS A 115 -5.54 -5.83 -16.76
CA CYS A 115 -6.25 -6.88 -16.04
C CYS A 115 -7.62 -7.18 -16.66
N SER A 116 -7.96 -8.46 -16.80
CA SER A 116 -9.20 -8.94 -17.46
C SER A 116 -10.49 -8.48 -16.79
N TYR A 117 -10.43 -8.08 -15.52
CA TYR A 117 -11.55 -7.63 -14.68
C TYR A 117 -11.38 -6.20 -14.18
N CYS A 118 -10.53 -5.40 -14.84
CA CYS A 118 -10.32 -4.01 -14.44
C CYS A 118 -11.63 -3.21 -14.55
N ASP A 119 -12.03 -2.58 -13.47
CA ASP A 119 -13.25 -1.75 -13.42
C ASP A 119 -12.98 -0.26 -13.67
N THR A 120 -11.72 0.11 -13.87
CA THR A 120 -11.29 1.48 -14.15
C THR A 120 -10.62 1.64 -15.53
N MET A 121 -10.94 0.75 -16.48
CA MET A 121 -10.39 0.81 -17.85
C MET A 121 -10.63 2.16 -18.53
N TRP A 122 -11.73 2.84 -18.18
CA TRP A 122 -12.04 4.18 -18.68
C TRP A 122 -10.98 5.23 -18.31
N ALA A 123 -10.25 5.04 -17.17
CA ALA A 123 -9.16 5.90 -16.74
C ALA A 123 -7.78 5.41 -17.24
N ASN A 124 -7.69 4.14 -17.67
CA ASN A 124 -6.42 3.47 -17.99
C ASN A 124 -6.15 3.39 -19.49
N ALA A 125 -7.19 3.50 -20.32
CA ALA A 125 -7.02 3.46 -21.77
C ALA A 125 -6.09 4.59 -22.24
N PRO A 126 -5.24 4.37 -23.27
CA PRO A 126 -4.33 5.39 -23.78
C PRO A 126 -5.03 6.73 -24.11
N ALA A 127 -6.25 6.68 -24.66
CA ALA A 127 -7.05 7.87 -24.93
C ALA A 127 -7.48 8.63 -23.65
N ALA A 128 -7.47 8.01 -22.49
CA ALA A 128 -7.81 8.70 -21.25
C ALA A 128 -6.71 9.70 -20.84
N ALA A 129 -5.45 9.39 -21.15
CA ALA A 129 -4.32 10.28 -20.87
C ALA A 129 -4.40 11.59 -21.68
N ASP A 130 -4.94 11.53 -22.91
CA ASP A 130 -5.09 12.70 -23.79
C ASP A 130 -6.15 13.70 -23.27
N HIS A 131 -7.07 13.22 -22.44
CA HIS A 131 -8.17 14.00 -21.89
C HIS A 131 -8.04 14.25 -20.38
N ALA A 132 -6.97 13.76 -19.76
CA ALA A 132 -6.73 13.95 -18.34
C ALA A 132 -6.44 15.42 -18.01
N GLU A 133 -7.04 15.92 -16.93
CA GLU A 133 -6.69 17.22 -16.38
C GLU A 133 -5.26 17.16 -15.82
N ARG A 134 -4.39 18.08 -16.29
CA ARG A 134 -3.05 18.26 -15.71
C ARG A 134 -3.15 19.17 -14.50
N VAL A 135 -3.09 18.60 -13.29
CA VAL A 135 -3.29 19.33 -12.04
C VAL A 135 -1.95 19.49 -11.33
N SER A 136 -1.65 20.69 -10.86
CA SER A 136 -0.42 20.94 -10.11
C SER A 136 -0.43 20.27 -8.73
N VAL A 137 0.75 19.93 -8.21
CA VAL A 137 0.89 19.42 -6.85
C VAL A 137 0.26 20.39 -5.83
N ALA A 138 0.45 21.70 -6.02
CA ALA A 138 -0.11 22.71 -5.13
C ALA A 138 -1.65 22.71 -5.13
N ASP A 139 -2.28 22.58 -6.30
CA ASP A 139 -3.74 22.52 -6.43
C ASP A 139 -4.31 21.21 -5.83
N LEU A 140 -3.60 20.09 -5.98
CA LEU A 140 -4.00 18.82 -5.36
C LEU A 140 -3.95 18.88 -3.83
N VAL A 141 -2.91 19.50 -3.28
CA VAL A 141 -2.80 19.73 -1.82
C VAL A 141 -3.86 20.69 -1.33
N ALA A 142 -4.13 21.77 -2.05
CA ALA A 142 -5.19 22.73 -1.71
C ALA A 142 -6.56 22.04 -1.71
N TRP A 143 -6.86 21.26 -2.75
CA TRP A 143 -8.09 20.48 -2.81
C TRP A 143 -8.19 19.46 -1.67
N ALA A 144 -7.12 18.71 -1.36
CA ALA A 144 -7.10 17.77 -0.23
C ALA A 144 -7.45 18.47 1.10
N ARG A 145 -6.92 19.67 1.31
CA ARG A 145 -7.21 20.51 2.49
C ARG A 145 -8.68 20.94 2.55
N GLU A 146 -9.27 21.29 1.42
CA GLU A 146 -10.68 21.68 1.32
C GLU A 146 -11.66 20.57 1.66
N THR A 147 -11.31 19.30 1.35
CA THR A 147 -12.16 18.13 1.66
C THR A 147 -12.34 17.90 3.15
N ARG A 148 -11.45 18.44 3.98
CA ARG A 148 -11.40 18.21 5.43
C ARG A 148 -11.38 16.74 5.83
N GLY A 149 -10.98 15.85 4.91
CA GLY A 149 -10.79 14.44 5.16
C GLY A 149 -9.49 14.16 5.91
N GLU A 150 -9.47 13.13 6.74
CA GLU A 150 -8.24 12.67 7.40
C GLU A 150 -7.44 11.70 6.53
N CYS A 151 -8.07 11.11 5.51
CA CYS A 151 -7.48 10.13 4.63
C CYS A 151 -7.50 10.64 3.19
N ILE A 152 -6.35 10.54 2.54
CA ILE A 152 -6.19 10.78 1.10
C ILE A 152 -5.78 9.47 0.46
N THR A 153 -6.59 8.95 -0.46
CA THR A 153 -6.29 7.73 -1.21
C THR A 153 -5.83 8.10 -2.61
N LEU A 154 -4.57 7.80 -2.90
CA LEU A 154 -3.94 7.97 -4.20
C LEU A 154 -4.07 6.65 -4.97
N THR A 155 -4.83 6.67 -6.04
CA THR A 155 -5.22 5.48 -6.82
C THR A 155 -5.24 5.82 -8.31
N GLY A 156 -5.85 4.99 -9.13
CA GLY A 156 -6.06 5.32 -10.52
C GLY A 156 -5.85 4.15 -11.44
N GLY A 157 -5.05 4.35 -12.50
CA GLY A 157 -4.40 3.29 -13.22
C GLY A 157 -3.33 2.66 -12.34
N GLU A 158 -2.15 3.25 -12.37
CA GLU A 158 -1.08 2.93 -11.44
C GLU A 158 -0.43 4.24 -10.96
N PRO A 159 -0.66 4.64 -9.71
CA PRO A 159 -0.11 5.88 -9.18
C PRO A 159 1.42 5.90 -9.15
N ALA A 160 2.08 4.76 -8.88
CA ALA A 160 3.54 4.68 -8.80
C ALA A 160 4.27 4.93 -10.15
N LEU A 161 3.53 5.00 -11.26
CA LEU A 161 4.10 5.41 -12.54
C LEU A 161 4.19 6.93 -12.71
N GLN A 162 3.59 7.71 -11.80
CA GLN A 162 3.58 9.16 -11.91
C GLN A 162 4.89 9.75 -11.38
N PRO A 163 5.72 10.41 -12.21
CA PRO A 163 7.02 10.92 -11.78
C PRO A 163 6.94 11.94 -10.62
N GLU A 164 5.84 12.70 -10.56
CA GLU A 164 5.64 13.71 -9.53
C GLU A 164 4.93 13.18 -8.28
N LEU A 165 4.63 11.87 -8.22
CA LEU A 165 3.96 11.26 -7.06
C LEU A 165 4.75 11.43 -5.76
N PRO A 166 6.09 11.20 -5.72
CA PRO A 166 6.86 11.39 -4.50
C PRO A 166 6.76 12.82 -3.97
N ARG A 167 6.73 13.81 -4.85
CA ARG A 167 6.57 15.22 -4.48
C ARG A 167 5.19 15.51 -3.89
N LEU A 168 4.12 14.99 -4.52
CA LEU A 168 2.76 15.11 -4.01
C LEU A 168 2.64 14.47 -2.63
N VAL A 169 3.15 13.24 -2.46
CA VAL A 169 3.14 12.51 -1.19
C VAL A 169 3.83 13.32 -0.11
N ARG A 170 5.06 13.80 -0.34
CA ARG A 170 5.81 14.63 0.62
C ARG A 170 5.01 15.86 1.03
N ALA A 171 4.37 16.55 0.07
CA ALA A 171 3.57 17.74 0.35
C ALA A 171 2.32 17.42 1.18
N LEU A 172 1.61 16.32 0.88
CA LEU A 172 0.46 15.88 1.66
C LEU A 172 0.84 15.45 3.09
N LEU A 173 2.00 14.78 3.26
CA LEU A 173 2.49 14.37 4.58
C LEU A 173 2.87 15.57 5.46
N ALA A 174 3.23 16.70 4.87
CA ALA A 174 3.53 17.93 5.58
C ALA A 174 2.27 18.68 6.08
N GLU A 175 1.08 18.33 5.57
CA GLU A 175 -0.18 18.95 5.97
C GLU A 175 -0.58 18.56 7.40
N PRO A 176 -1.03 19.53 8.23
CA PRO A 176 -1.42 19.24 9.61
C PRO A 176 -2.71 18.41 9.71
N GLY A 177 -3.48 18.30 8.62
CA GLY A 177 -4.78 17.64 8.62
C GLY A 177 -5.84 18.40 9.43
N PRO A 178 -7.13 18.04 9.29
CA PRO A 178 -8.24 18.80 9.90
C PRO A 178 -8.28 18.72 11.42
N LEU A 179 -7.71 17.69 12.03
CA LEU A 179 -7.64 17.51 13.48
C LEU A 179 -6.23 17.74 14.05
N GLY A 180 -5.31 18.31 13.29
CA GLY A 180 -3.92 18.54 13.70
C GLY A 180 -3.09 17.27 13.90
N ARG A 181 -3.55 16.12 13.38
CA ARG A 181 -2.85 14.82 13.49
C ARG A 181 -2.06 14.43 12.24
N GLY A 182 -2.02 15.31 11.24
CA GLY A 182 -1.52 15.02 9.91
C GLY A 182 -2.52 14.23 9.06
N LEU A 183 -2.27 14.19 7.76
CA LEU A 183 -3.05 13.40 6.82
C LEU A 183 -2.55 11.95 6.80
N ARG A 184 -3.46 11.01 6.69
CA ARG A 184 -3.13 9.64 6.33
C ARG A 184 -3.19 9.51 4.81
N VAL A 185 -2.04 9.35 4.19
CA VAL A 185 -1.90 9.12 2.75
C VAL A 185 -1.82 7.61 2.51
N GLU A 186 -2.72 7.09 1.70
CA GLU A 186 -2.74 5.70 1.27
C GLU A 186 -2.48 5.64 -0.23
N ILE A 187 -1.52 4.82 -0.67
CA ILE A 187 -1.28 4.53 -2.07
C ILE A 187 -1.83 3.14 -2.38
N GLU A 188 -2.85 3.09 -3.24
CA GLU A 188 -3.34 1.84 -3.83
C GLU A 188 -2.59 1.56 -5.12
N THR A 189 -1.78 0.50 -5.14
CA THR A 189 -0.92 0.15 -6.27
C THR A 189 -1.15 -1.29 -6.71
N ASN A 190 -0.94 -1.54 -8.00
CA ASN A 190 -1.08 -2.86 -8.60
C ASN A 190 0.11 -3.81 -8.32
N GLY A 191 1.15 -3.36 -7.64
CA GLY A 191 2.33 -4.17 -7.27
C GLY A 191 3.32 -4.44 -8.40
N ALA A 192 3.08 -3.94 -9.63
CA ALA A 192 3.92 -4.13 -10.80
C ALA A 192 4.74 -2.89 -11.19
N ALA A 193 4.72 -1.85 -10.38
CA ALA A 193 5.61 -0.70 -10.46
C ALA A 193 6.57 -0.71 -9.27
N ASP A 194 7.79 -0.21 -9.46
CA ASP A 194 8.80 -0.16 -8.38
C ASP A 194 8.36 0.81 -7.27
N LEU A 195 8.35 0.34 -6.03
CA LEU A 195 7.98 1.10 -4.84
C LEU A 195 9.17 1.57 -3.99
N CYS A 196 10.41 1.27 -4.39
CA CYS A 196 11.61 1.58 -3.59
C CYS A 196 11.71 3.06 -3.22
N GLU A 197 11.48 3.96 -4.19
CA GLU A 197 11.55 5.41 -3.95
C GLU A 197 10.46 5.86 -2.94
N LEU A 198 9.23 5.37 -3.09
CA LEU A 198 8.13 5.73 -2.19
C LEU A 198 8.30 5.12 -0.79
N ALA A 199 8.87 3.93 -0.68
CA ALA A 199 9.22 3.32 0.60
C ALA A 199 10.35 4.11 1.31
N SER A 200 11.38 4.54 0.56
CA SER A 200 12.44 5.40 1.08
C SER A 200 11.89 6.75 1.53
N LEU A 201 11.03 7.36 0.72
CA LEU A 201 10.34 8.61 1.05
C LEU A 201 9.54 8.51 2.35
N ARG A 202 8.87 7.38 2.60
CA ARG A 202 8.13 7.13 3.84
C ARG A 202 9.03 7.26 5.08
N GLU A 203 10.22 6.69 5.02
CA GLU A 203 11.18 6.74 6.14
C GLU A 203 11.80 8.15 6.27
N GLU A 204 12.13 8.81 5.17
CA GLU A 204 12.61 10.20 5.16
C GLU A 204 11.60 11.18 5.77
N CYS A 205 10.31 10.94 5.52
CA CYS A 205 9.21 11.77 5.99
C CYS A 205 8.65 11.36 7.37
N ALA A 206 9.29 10.43 8.09
CA ALA A 206 8.80 9.93 9.38
C ALA A 206 8.63 11.01 10.47
N SER A 207 9.30 12.17 10.32
CA SER A 207 9.17 13.31 11.24
C SER A 207 8.01 14.26 10.87
N LEU A 208 7.40 14.11 9.71
CA LEU A 208 6.26 14.91 9.28
C LEU A 208 4.98 14.50 10.02
N PRO A 209 3.98 15.40 10.14
CA PRO A 209 2.75 15.09 10.86
C PRO A 209 1.91 13.97 10.22
N GLY A 210 1.98 13.79 8.91
CA GLY A 210 1.24 12.78 8.17
C GLY A 210 1.87 11.39 8.23
N SER A 211 1.16 10.40 7.70
CA SER A 211 1.62 9.01 7.58
C SER A 211 1.35 8.46 6.20
N LEU A 212 2.29 7.66 5.67
CA LEU A 212 2.16 6.95 4.39
C LEU A 212 1.97 5.46 4.62
N THR A 213 0.98 4.89 3.93
CA THR A 213 0.71 3.45 3.89
C THR A 213 0.49 2.99 2.46
N PHE A 214 0.75 1.70 2.21
CA PHE A 214 0.52 1.06 0.93
C PHE A 214 -0.59 0.02 1.04
N THR A 215 -1.49 0.00 0.05
CA THR A 215 -2.36 -1.13 -0.26
C THR A 215 -1.90 -1.69 -1.59
N VAL A 216 -1.22 -2.84 -1.55
CA VAL A 216 -0.56 -3.44 -2.72
C VAL A 216 -1.34 -4.66 -3.18
N ASP A 217 -1.82 -4.65 -4.41
CA ASP A 217 -2.44 -5.82 -5.03
C ASP A 217 -1.37 -6.81 -5.52
N TRP A 218 -1.55 -8.10 -5.21
CA TRP A 218 -0.95 -9.15 -6.01
C TRP A 218 -1.97 -9.59 -7.05
N LYS A 219 -1.64 -9.42 -8.32
CA LYS A 219 -2.51 -9.86 -9.42
C LYS A 219 -2.38 -11.37 -9.61
N LEU A 220 -3.52 -12.06 -9.48
CA LEU A 220 -3.61 -13.53 -9.59
C LEU A 220 -3.83 -13.98 -11.06
N PRO A 221 -3.71 -15.27 -11.37
CA PRO A 221 -3.84 -15.81 -12.74
C PRO A 221 -5.10 -15.33 -13.48
N ALA A 222 -6.26 -15.24 -12.83
CA ALA A 222 -7.48 -14.77 -13.47
C ALA A 222 -7.42 -13.32 -13.98
N SER A 223 -6.48 -12.52 -13.48
CA SER A 223 -6.20 -11.18 -14.01
C SER A 223 -5.52 -11.18 -15.37
N GLY A 224 -4.77 -12.26 -15.68
CA GLY A 224 -3.87 -12.35 -16.82
C GLY A 224 -2.55 -11.59 -16.64
N MET A 225 -2.27 -11.06 -15.42
CA MET A 225 -1.13 -10.15 -15.16
C MET A 225 -0.17 -10.63 -14.07
N GLU A 226 -0.28 -11.87 -13.59
CA GLU A 226 0.55 -12.37 -12.49
C GLU A 226 2.06 -12.31 -12.82
N ASP A 227 2.45 -12.60 -14.06
CA ASP A 227 3.86 -12.58 -14.49
C ASP A 227 4.51 -11.18 -14.43
N ARG A 228 3.72 -10.14 -14.23
CA ARG A 228 4.18 -8.76 -14.14
C ARG A 228 4.48 -8.31 -12.72
N MET A 229 4.19 -9.13 -11.70
CA MET A 229 4.35 -8.77 -10.30
C MET A 229 5.82 -8.65 -9.90
N LEU A 230 6.17 -7.54 -9.24
CA LEU A 230 7.50 -7.31 -8.68
C LEU A 230 7.54 -7.81 -7.23
N ARG A 231 8.15 -8.98 -7.03
CA ARG A 231 8.25 -9.64 -5.71
C ARG A 231 8.97 -8.78 -4.67
N GLU A 232 9.91 -7.98 -5.12
CA GLU A 232 10.75 -7.09 -4.32
C GLU A 232 9.89 -6.05 -3.57
N ASN A 233 8.81 -5.57 -4.18
CA ASN A 233 7.89 -4.63 -3.55
C ASN A 233 7.30 -5.18 -2.25
N PHE A 234 7.01 -6.49 -2.21
CA PHE A 234 6.39 -7.13 -1.04
C PHE A 234 7.37 -7.28 0.13
N ALA A 235 8.67 -7.23 -0.11
CA ALA A 235 9.69 -7.20 0.95
C ALA A 235 9.74 -5.85 1.67
N LEU A 236 9.30 -4.75 1.02
CA LEU A 236 9.25 -3.40 1.57
C LEU A 236 8.09 -3.18 2.55
N LEU A 237 7.09 -4.07 2.54
CA LEU A 237 5.84 -3.90 3.29
C LEU A 237 5.98 -4.40 4.73
N ASP A 238 5.21 -3.79 5.63
CA ASP A 238 5.14 -4.18 7.04
C ASP A 238 3.70 -4.13 7.60
N ALA A 239 3.55 -4.17 8.91
CA ALA A 239 2.25 -4.18 9.58
C ALA A 239 1.42 -2.90 9.37
N ARG A 240 2.03 -1.81 8.85
CA ARG A 240 1.33 -0.56 8.49
C ARG A 240 0.57 -0.70 7.17
N ASP A 241 1.05 -1.58 6.30
CA ASP A 241 0.60 -1.75 4.92
C ASP A 241 -0.49 -2.85 4.79
N THR A 242 -0.93 -3.07 3.58
CA THR A 242 -1.94 -4.08 3.23
C THR A 242 -1.51 -4.80 1.95
N VAL A 243 -1.64 -6.12 1.92
CA VAL A 243 -1.61 -6.89 0.68
C VAL A 243 -3.03 -7.34 0.36
N LYS A 244 -3.45 -7.10 -0.87
CA LYS A 244 -4.78 -7.45 -1.36
C LYS A 244 -4.69 -8.45 -2.51
N PHE A 245 -5.57 -9.46 -2.46
CA PHE A 245 -5.78 -10.44 -3.52
C PHE A 245 -7.23 -10.36 -3.99
N VAL A 246 -7.42 -10.08 -5.28
CA VAL A 246 -8.74 -10.09 -5.90
C VAL A 246 -8.89 -11.38 -6.68
N CYS A 247 -9.70 -12.32 -6.15
CA CYS A 247 -9.81 -13.69 -6.62
C CYS A 247 -10.95 -13.84 -7.63
N GLY A 248 -10.63 -14.35 -8.83
CA GLY A 248 -11.58 -14.58 -9.90
C GLY A 248 -12.18 -15.99 -9.92
N GLY A 249 -11.65 -16.92 -9.12
CA GLY A 249 -12.10 -18.32 -9.05
C GLY A 249 -11.28 -19.14 -8.07
N GLU A 250 -11.59 -20.45 -7.98
CA GLU A 250 -10.94 -21.40 -7.05
C GLU A 250 -9.42 -21.50 -7.26
N GLY A 251 -8.96 -21.46 -8.51
CA GLY A 251 -7.53 -21.49 -8.83
C GLY A 251 -6.77 -20.31 -8.25
N ASP A 252 -7.40 -19.14 -8.20
CA ASP A 252 -6.82 -17.94 -7.60
C ASP A 252 -6.70 -18.08 -6.08
N LEU A 253 -7.67 -18.73 -5.40
CA LEU A 253 -7.59 -18.97 -3.96
C LEU A 253 -6.40 -19.87 -3.61
N VAL A 254 -6.18 -20.94 -4.39
CA VAL A 254 -5.02 -21.81 -4.21
C VAL A 254 -3.72 -21.04 -4.45
N ARG A 255 -3.65 -20.28 -5.55
CA ARG A 255 -2.47 -19.50 -5.90
C ARG A 255 -2.16 -18.40 -4.88
N MET A 256 -3.18 -17.72 -4.36
CA MET A 256 -3.07 -16.73 -3.28
C MET A 256 -2.38 -17.34 -2.05
N LEU A 257 -2.78 -18.56 -1.66
CA LEU A 257 -2.19 -19.25 -0.50
C LEU A 257 -0.71 -19.59 -0.72
N GLU A 258 -0.36 -20.07 -1.94
CA GLU A 258 1.03 -20.34 -2.31
C GLU A 258 1.87 -19.06 -2.24
N VAL A 259 1.44 -18.00 -2.93
CA VAL A 259 2.11 -16.70 -2.96
C VAL A 259 2.27 -16.12 -1.56
N SER A 260 1.22 -16.19 -0.73
CA SER A 260 1.30 -15.70 0.64
C SER A 260 2.37 -16.39 1.46
N ARG A 261 2.55 -17.70 1.26
CA ARG A 261 3.61 -18.51 1.92
C ARG A 261 4.99 -18.19 1.35
N GLU A 262 5.10 -18.12 0.02
CA GLU A 262 6.34 -17.79 -0.69
C GLU A 262 6.90 -16.43 -0.28
N LEU A 263 6.03 -15.43 -0.11
CA LEU A 263 6.39 -14.06 0.29
C LEU A 263 6.44 -13.85 1.81
N GLY A 264 6.11 -14.87 2.62
CA GLY A 264 6.09 -14.77 4.07
C GLY A 264 5.12 -13.71 4.59
N LEU A 265 3.95 -13.54 3.95
CA LEU A 265 2.97 -12.51 4.31
C LEU A 265 2.27 -12.77 5.65
N PRO A 266 1.89 -14.04 6.02
CA PRO A 266 1.19 -14.29 7.27
C PRO A 266 1.92 -13.71 8.49
N ASN A 267 1.17 -12.98 9.34
CA ASN A 267 1.65 -12.31 10.56
C ASN A 267 2.66 -11.16 10.35
N ARG A 268 3.02 -10.84 9.11
CA ARG A 268 3.92 -9.73 8.78
C ARG A 268 3.16 -8.53 8.23
N VAL A 269 2.27 -8.80 7.29
CA VAL A 269 1.45 -7.77 6.62
C VAL A 269 -0.01 -8.21 6.68
N PRO A 270 -0.96 -7.34 7.00
CA PRO A 270 -2.39 -7.60 6.84
C PRO A 270 -2.74 -8.02 5.41
N VAL A 271 -3.44 -9.14 5.26
CA VAL A 271 -3.84 -9.71 3.97
C VAL A 271 -5.34 -9.69 3.83
N TYR A 272 -5.83 -9.17 2.71
CA TYR A 272 -7.25 -9.07 2.38
C TYR A 272 -7.58 -9.85 1.11
N LEU A 273 -8.67 -10.60 1.16
CA LEU A 273 -9.19 -11.42 0.06
C LEU A 273 -10.53 -10.87 -0.38
N SER A 274 -10.61 -10.41 -1.63
CA SER A 274 -11.85 -9.93 -2.25
C SER A 274 -12.21 -10.79 -3.45
N PRO A 275 -13.50 -11.07 -3.70
CA PRO A 275 -13.92 -11.72 -4.93
C PRO A 275 -13.90 -10.72 -6.10
N VAL A 276 -13.56 -11.16 -7.30
CA VAL A 276 -13.95 -10.43 -8.52
C VAL A 276 -15.47 -10.40 -8.57
N PHE A 277 -16.04 -9.20 -8.52
CA PHE A 277 -17.49 -9.01 -8.46
C PHE A 277 -18.20 -9.72 -9.61
N GLY A 278 -19.18 -10.56 -9.26
CA GLY A 278 -19.97 -11.34 -10.22
C GLY A 278 -19.27 -12.55 -10.82
N ARG A 279 -18.00 -12.87 -10.45
CA ARG A 279 -17.29 -14.07 -10.91
C ARG A 279 -17.10 -15.13 -9.82
N LEU A 280 -16.73 -14.73 -8.62
CA LEU A 280 -16.57 -15.62 -7.47
C LEU A 280 -17.60 -15.27 -6.40
N ASP A 281 -18.33 -16.26 -5.91
CA ASP A 281 -19.21 -16.08 -4.75
C ASP A 281 -18.34 -15.76 -3.51
N PRO A 282 -18.61 -14.67 -2.78
CA PRO A 282 -17.89 -14.35 -1.56
C PRO A 282 -17.87 -15.48 -0.52
N ALA A 283 -18.92 -16.31 -0.46
CA ALA A 283 -18.99 -17.46 0.45
C ALA A 283 -17.83 -18.44 0.19
N ARG A 284 -17.40 -18.62 -1.08
CA ARG A 284 -16.28 -19.49 -1.44
C ARG A 284 -14.95 -19.06 -0.83
N ILE A 285 -14.73 -17.75 -0.67
CA ILE A 285 -13.55 -17.22 0.04
C ILE A 285 -13.60 -17.67 1.50
N VAL A 286 -14.77 -17.54 2.14
CA VAL A 286 -14.94 -17.91 3.55
C VAL A 286 -14.75 -19.42 3.76
N ASP A 287 -15.37 -20.24 2.90
CA ASP A 287 -15.20 -21.71 2.92
C ASP A 287 -13.72 -22.07 2.78
N PHE A 288 -13.03 -21.49 1.79
CA PHE A 288 -11.60 -21.75 1.57
C PHE A 288 -10.73 -21.33 2.78
N MET A 289 -11.06 -20.20 3.41
CA MET A 289 -10.39 -19.75 4.62
C MET A 289 -10.59 -20.72 5.78
N GLN A 290 -11.79 -21.27 5.94
CA GLN A 290 -12.12 -22.27 6.97
C GLN A 290 -11.38 -23.60 6.71
N ASP A 291 -11.46 -24.11 5.48
CA ASP A 291 -10.84 -25.38 5.08
C ASP A 291 -9.31 -25.37 5.24
N ASN A 292 -8.68 -24.20 5.07
CA ASN A 292 -7.24 -24.02 5.15
C ASN A 292 -6.76 -23.32 6.44
N ASN A 293 -7.67 -23.05 7.40
CA ASN A 293 -7.38 -22.38 8.67
C ASN A 293 -6.61 -21.05 8.49
N LEU A 294 -7.06 -20.18 7.57
CA LEU A 294 -6.41 -18.91 7.24
C LEU A 294 -6.76 -17.81 8.25
N THR A 295 -6.41 -17.97 9.52
CA THR A 295 -6.71 -17.03 10.61
C THR A 295 -5.99 -15.68 10.47
N TRP A 296 -5.00 -15.59 9.59
CA TRP A 296 -4.19 -14.41 9.30
C TRP A 296 -4.74 -13.56 8.14
N ALA A 297 -5.70 -14.07 7.38
CA ALA A 297 -6.32 -13.38 6.25
C ALA A 297 -7.70 -12.82 6.64
N THR A 298 -8.13 -11.79 5.93
CA THR A 298 -9.43 -11.13 6.12
C THR A 298 -10.23 -11.22 4.82
N ALA A 299 -11.42 -11.81 4.86
CA ALA A 299 -12.37 -11.73 3.75
C ALA A 299 -12.97 -10.32 3.68
N GLN A 300 -13.04 -9.74 2.49
CA GLN A 300 -13.55 -8.39 2.27
C GLN A 300 -14.42 -8.33 1.03
N LEU A 301 -15.41 -7.46 1.07
CA LEU A 301 -16.23 -7.12 -0.10
C LEU A 301 -15.86 -5.74 -0.62
N GLN A 302 -16.02 -5.54 -1.92
CA GLN A 302 -15.86 -4.23 -2.56
C GLN A 302 -17.11 -3.38 -2.24
N LEU A 303 -17.05 -2.56 -1.20
CA LEU A 303 -18.20 -1.83 -0.67
C LEU A 303 -18.85 -0.92 -1.71
N HIS A 304 -18.05 -0.27 -2.56
CA HIS A 304 -18.57 0.60 -3.61
C HIS A 304 -19.46 -0.15 -4.60
N LYS A 305 -19.18 -1.42 -4.92
CA LYS A 305 -20.01 -2.26 -5.78
C LYS A 305 -21.37 -2.61 -5.15
N ILE A 306 -21.44 -2.61 -3.82
CA ILE A 306 -22.66 -2.92 -3.06
C ILE A 306 -23.47 -1.67 -2.81
N ILE A 307 -22.81 -0.57 -2.43
CA ILE A 307 -23.48 0.69 -2.06
C ILE A 307 -24.01 1.40 -3.31
N TRP A 308 -23.23 1.39 -4.42
CA TRP A 308 -23.58 2.05 -5.67
C TRP A 308 -23.49 1.09 -6.88
N PRO A 309 -24.41 0.11 -7.00
CA PRO A 309 -24.38 -0.85 -8.09
C PRO A 309 -24.40 -0.15 -9.45
N GLY A 310 -23.42 -0.47 -10.31
CA GLY A 310 -23.35 0.05 -11.68
C GLY A 310 -22.82 1.49 -11.80
N VAL A 311 -22.39 2.12 -10.70
CA VAL A 311 -21.71 3.42 -10.75
C VAL A 311 -20.21 3.19 -10.85
N GLU A 312 -19.58 3.82 -11.88
CA GLU A 312 -18.15 3.61 -12.19
C GLU A 312 -17.26 4.77 -11.76
N LYS A 313 -17.83 5.96 -11.55
CA LYS A 313 -17.06 7.19 -11.25
C LYS A 313 -17.57 7.87 -9.99
N GLY A 314 -16.64 8.48 -9.25
CA GLY A 314 -16.97 9.24 -8.06
C GLY A 314 -17.36 8.41 -6.84
N VAL A 315 -17.11 7.09 -6.88
CA VAL A 315 -17.51 6.13 -5.83
C VAL A 315 -16.37 5.23 -5.41
#